data_133128fee8502cc0d3e62043a210ed42
#
_entry.id   133128fee8502cc0d3e62043a210ed42
#
_cell.length_a   1.000
_cell.length_b   1.000
_cell.length_c   1.000
_cell.angle_alpha   90.00
_cell.angle_beta   90.00
_cell.angle_gamma   90.00
#
_symmetry.space_group_name_H-M   'P 1'
#
loop_
_entity.id
_entity.type
_entity.pdbx_description
1 polymer ?
#
loop_
_entity_poly.entity_id
_entity_poly.type
_entity_poly.pdbx_seq_one_letter_code
_entity_poly.pdbx_strand_id
1 'polypeptide(L)'
;MPRMDLFECDFQDLITKGKNQGHLTLDEIIERMPNDDSFDAMYLSEFIDSLDQQHIELTDEELFKLQEEDELDAEIACEENPLEKPDSKLPEEVEKWSSDPIRLYLNQISSLGLLTKEEEIICSKKIELTRRLFRRSVMESPLALQTAFGVLTKVFHGKLPFDRTMKISATERLSKEEMLNRMPANLQTLSSLLESTTSDFELLVRKSTTPRIKQQARTRFLQRRRRSLVLVEEMSLRTRRVYALMKQLEKISERMDTIRNLLSSKKSNMLPERRIMLRNELRQLILTAQESPQSLRNRAKLIKTRLAAYEQAKSELSRGNLRLVVSIAKKYRNRGMSFLDLIQEGNTGLMRAVDKFEYRRGYKFSTYATWWIRQAITRAIAEQARTIRIPVHMIDALTKLRSVSRSLYQQTGREPSISEIAYAAEIPVDEARRIMQMGTNPISLEHPVGDMDDTCFGEFVSDNGYERPEKSASNEMLKTEIGKVLKMLTPREREILKLRYGLEGSYSYTLEEVGRIFQVTRERVRQIEAKAVEKLQNPLRCRRLEGFLDPEENDDY
;
A
#
# COMPACT_ATOMS: atom_id res chain seq x y z
N MET A 1 4.41 10.94 -44.50
CA MET A 1 4.26 9.63 -45.14
C MET A 1 5.54 8.88 -45.51
N PRO A 2 6.81 9.32 -45.36
CA PRO A 2 7.97 8.44 -45.62
C PRO A 2 8.61 7.81 -44.40
N ARG A 3 7.97 7.81 -43.21
CA ARG A 3 8.51 7.15 -41.99
C ARG A 3 7.83 5.85 -41.60
N MET A 4 6.66 5.55 -42.13
CA MET A 4 5.97 4.26 -41.89
C MET A 4 6.69 3.08 -42.53
N ASP A 5 7.20 3.25 -43.74
CA ASP A 5 7.85 2.18 -44.52
C ASP A 5 9.17 1.66 -43.89
N LEU A 6 9.86 2.48 -43.10
CA LEU A 6 11.10 2.09 -42.41
C LEU A 6 10.85 1.18 -41.18
N PHE A 7 9.75 1.37 -40.50
CA PHE A 7 9.40 0.53 -39.34
C PHE A 7 8.89 -0.86 -39.73
N GLU A 8 8.15 -0.94 -40.85
CA GLU A 8 7.73 -2.22 -41.41
C GLU A 8 8.93 -3.07 -41.87
N CYS A 9 9.97 -2.45 -42.43
CA CYS A 9 11.22 -3.13 -42.80
C CYS A 9 11.96 -3.70 -41.58
N ASP A 10 12.12 -2.93 -40.49
CA ASP A 10 12.83 -3.39 -39.29
C ASP A 10 12.11 -4.53 -38.58
N PHE A 11 10.78 -4.55 -38.58
CA PHE A 11 9.98 -5.66 -38.05
C PHE A 11 9.99 -6.89 -38.97
N GLN A 12 9.95 -6.70 -40.28
CA GLN A 12 10.06 -7.80 -41.25
C GLN A 12 11.44 -8.48 -41.16
N ASP A 13 12.51 -7.72 -40.94
CA ASP A 13 13.85 -8.25 -40.72
C ASP A 13 13.93 -9.09 -39.42
N LEU A 14 13.26 -8.65 -38.34
CA LEU A 14 13.16 -9.43 -37.11
C LEU A 14 12.35 -10.72 -37.29
N ILE A 15 11.24 -10.66 -38.00
CA ILE A 15 10.41 -11.81 -38.31
C ILE A 15 11.17 -12.82 -39.20
N THR A 16 11.91 -12.35 -40.20
CA THR A 16 12.73 -13.22 -41.06
C THR A 16 13.88 -13.85 -40.27
N LYS A 17 14.49 -13.13 -39.34
CA LYS A 17 15.49 -13.67 -38.43
C LYS A 17 14.88 -14.72 -37.50
N GLY A 18 13.71 -14.43 -36.91
CA GLY A 18 12.97 -15.37 -36.05
C GLY A 18 12.56 -16.64 -36.76
N LYS A 19 12.14 -16.57 -38.05
CA LYS A 19 11.84 -17.72 -38.88
C LYS A 19 13.06 -18.63 -39.12
N ASN A 20 14.23 -18.02 -39.30
CA ASN A 20 15.47 -18.77 -39.56
C ASN A 20 16.04 -19.41 -38.29
N GLN A 21 15.79 -18.83 -37.12
CA GLN A 21 16.32 -19.28 -35.82
C GLN A 21 15.30 -20.06 -34.98
N GLY A 22 13.99 -19.98 -35.33
CA GLY A 22 12.89 -20.57 -34.53
C GLY A 22 12.52 -19.77 -33.27
N HIS A 23 13.36 -18.85 -32.84
CA HIS A 23 13.17 -18.03 -31.65
C HIS A 23 13.71 -16.61 -31.83
N LEU A 24 13.20 -15.69 -31.02
CA LEU A 24 13.71 -14.31 -30.90
C LEU A 24 13.91 -13.98 -29.43
N THR A 25 15.03 -13.32 -29.13
CA THR A 25 15.25 -12.86 -27.76
C THR A 25 14.54 -11.52 -27.52
N LEU A 26 14.04 -11.34 -26.29
CA LEU A 26 13.37 -10.09 -25.91
C LEU A 26 14.31 -8.87 -26.03
N ASP A 27 15.60 -9.08 -25.82
CA ASP A 27 16.60 -7.99 -25.93
C ASP A 27 16.86 -7.59 -27.38
N GLU A 28 16.85 -8.52 -28.34
CA GLU A 28 16.93 -8.23 -29.77
C GLU A 28 15.75 -7.38 -30.25
N ILE A 29 14.54 -7.68 -29.77
CA ILE A 29 13.35 -6.89 -30.08
C ILE A 29 13.49 -5.48 -29.49
N ILE A 30 13.92 -5.39 -28.24
CA ILE A 30 14.07 -4.11 -27.52
C ILE A 30 15.17 -3.23 -28.14
N GLU A 31 16.27 -3.81 -28.66
CA GLU A 31 17.35 -3.05 -29.28
C GLU A 31 16.95 -2.39 -30.60
N ARG A 32 16.09 -3.05 -31.38
CA ARG A 32 15.61 -2.53 -32.66
C ARG A 32 14.35 -1.67 -32.55
N MET A 33 13.71 -1.66 -31.39
CA MET A 33 12.57 -0.76 -31.18
C MET A 33 12.97 0.70 -31.21
N PRO A 34 12.26 1.55 -31.99
CA PRO A 34 12.55 2.95 -32.07
C PRO A 34 12.29 3.66 -30.75
N ASN A 35 13.15 4.64 -30.43
CA ASN A 35 13.02 5.50 -29.25
C ASN A 35 12.12 6.73 -29.50
N ASP A 36 11.24 6.69 -30.49
CA ASP A 36 10.39 7.81 -30.88
C ASP A 36 9.00 7.76 -30.21
N ASP A 37 8.42 8.95 -29.99
CA ASP A 37 7.09 9.16 -29.37
C ASP A 37 5.92 8.59 -30.21
N SER A 38 6.19 8.12 -31.43
CA SER A 38 5.20 7.58 -32.37
C SER A 38 4.96 6.08 -32.27
N PHE A 39 5.61 5.41 -31.29
CA PHE A 39 5.43 3.99 -31.09
C PHE A 39 4.15 3.71 -30.30
N ASP A 40 3.13 3.24 -31.02
CA ASP A 40 1.80 2.95 -30.46
C ASP A 40 1.73 1.51 -29.91
N ALA A 41 1.03 1.33 -28.78
CA ALA A 41 0.80 0.01 -28.17
C ALA A 41 0.09 -0.98 -29.13
N MET A 42 -0.61 -0.45 -30.14
CA MET A 42 -1.30 -1.21 -31.17
C MET A 42 -0.33 -1.96 -32.10
N TYR A 43 0.76 -1.32 -32.53
CA TYR A 43 1.79 -1.94 -33.36
C TYR A 43 2.52 -3.08 -32.64
N LEU A 44 2.73 -2.95 -31.33
CA LEU A 44 3.32 -4.01 -30.52
C LEU A 44 2.41 -5.24 -30.44
N SER A 45 1.09 -5.03 -30.38
CA SER A 45 0.10 -6.11 -30.39
C SER A 45 0.14 -6.85 -31.70
N GLU A 46 0.08 -6.14 -32.83
CA GLU A 46 0.14 -6.71 -34.18
C GLU A 46 1.44 -7.47 -34.43
N PHE A 47 2.56 -6.96 -33.92
CA PHE A 47 3.86 -7.63 -34.01
C PHE A 47 3.89 -8.94 -33.21
N ILE A 48 3.42 -8.95 -31.97
CA ILE A 48 3.36 -10.16 -31.14
C ILE A 48 2.40 -11.18 -31.77
N ASP A 49 1.24 -10.74 -32.24
CA ASP A 49 0.27 -11.59 -32.92
C ASP A 49 0.89 -12.23 -34.21
N SER A 50 1.71 -11.48 -34.95
CA SER A 50 2.41 -12.00 -36.13
C SER A 50 3.51 -13.00 -35.77
N LEU A 51 4.20 -12.83 -34.64
CA LEU A 51 5.19 -13.79 -34.15
C LEU A 51 4.54 -15.12 -33.73
N ASP A 52 3.42 -15.05 -33.00
CA ASP A 52 2.67 -16.24 -32.58
C ASP A 52 2.02 -16.97 -33.76
N GLN A 53 1.49 -16.26 -34.78
CA GLN A 53 0.99 -16.86 -36.03
C GLN A 53 2.08 -17.61 -36.79
N GLN A 54 3.34 -17.22 -36.66
CA GLN A 54 4.49 -17.83 -37.33
C GLN A 54 5.25 -18.82 -36.47
N HIS A 55 4.71 -19.16 -35.27
CA HIS A 55 5.29 -20.06 -34.29
C HIS A 55 6.73 -19.72 -33.88
N ILE A 56 7.04 -18.40 -33.78
CA ILE A 56 8.33 -17.91 -33.31
C ILE A 56 8.29 -17.76 -31.80
N GLU A 57 9.09 -18.51 -31.07
CA GLU A 57 9.14 -18.43 -29.61
C GLU A 57 9.93 -17.20 -29.13
N LEU A 58 9.39 -16.52 -28.12
CA LEU A 58 10.09 -15.41 -27.44
C LEU A 58 10.86 -16.00 -26.25
N THR A 59 12.19 -15.99 -26.36
CA THR A 59 13.10 -16.49 -25.31
C THR A 59 13.94 -15.40 -24.68
N ASP A 60 14.46 -15.63 -23.48
CA ASP A 60 15.52 -14.83 -22.88
C ASP A 60 16.88 -15.45 -23.21
N GLU A 61 17.91 -14.65 -23.49
CA GLU A 61 19.25 -15.13 -23.85
C GLU A 61 19.87 -16.11 -22.86
N GLU A 62 19.49 -16.02 -21.58
CA GLU A 62 20.00 -16.90 -20.51
C GLU A 62 19.32 -18.29 -20.47
N LEU A 63 18.12 -18.43 -21.03
CA LEU A 63 17.37 -19.71 -21.01
C LEU A 63 17.78 -20.67 -22.09
N PHE A 64 18.30 -20.17 -23.22
CA PHE A 64 18.65 -21.02 -24.36
C PHE A 64 19.85 -21.95 -24.10
N LYS A 65 20.76 -21.52 -23.22
CA LYS A 65 21.95 -22.33 -22.85
C LYS A 65 21.65 -23.46 -21.88
N LEU A 66 20.43 -23.52 -21.30
CA LEU A 66 20.05 -24.45 -20.24
C LEU A 66 18.98 -25.49 -20.66
N GLN A 67 18.36 -25.33 -21.83
CA GLN A 67 17.33 -26.28 -22.32
C GLN A 67 17.92 -27.58 -22.89
N GLU A 68 19.21 -27.64 -23.16
CA GLU A 68 19.85 -28.88 -23.65
C GLU A 68 20.09 -29.92 -22.53
N GLU A 69 19.89 -29.61 -21.25
CA GLU A 69 20.18 -30.52 -20.13
C GLU A 69 18.96 -31.14 -19.40
N ASP A 70 17.70 -30.70 -19.62
CA ASP A 70 16.55 -31.04 -18.75
C ASP A 70 15.31 -31.61 -19.46
N GLU A 71 15.43 -32.45 -20.48
CA GLU A 71 14.27 -33.22 -21.00
C GLU A 71 13.87 -34.43 -20.16
N LEU A 72 14.42 -34.62 -18.96
CA LEU A 72 14.31 -35.89 -18.21
C LEU A 72 13.40 -35.90 -16.97
N ASP A 73 12.78 -34.81 -16.54
CA ASP A 73 12.02 -34.79 -15.25
C ASP A 73 10.62 -34.11 -15.28
N ALA A 74 9.82 -34.35 -16.31
CA ALA A 74 8.46 -33.79 -16.39
C ALA A 74 7.34 -34.84 -16.44
N GLU A 75 7.38 -35.85 -15.59
CA GLU A 75 6.25 -36.74 -15.32
C GLU A 75 5.97 -36.86 -13.83
N ILE A 76 5.33 -35.85 -13.21
CA ILE A 76 4.62 -36.04 -11.94
C ILE A 76 3.31 -35.21 -11.95
N ALA A 77 2.23 -36.00 -12.19
CA ALA A 77 0.88 -35.87 -11.63
C ALA A 77 0.22 -34.46 -11.52
N CYS A 78 -0.62 -34.17 -12.48
CA CYS A 78 -1.76 -33.28 -12.30
C CYS A 78 -3.01 -34.12 -12.02
N GLU A 79 -3.43 -34.23 -10.75
CA GLU A 79 -4.81 -34.59 -10.43
C GLU A 79 -5.72 -33.42 -10.77
N GLU A 80 -6.44 -33.57 -11.87
CA GLU A 80 -7.51 -32.65 -12.27
C GLU A 80 -8.75 -32.89 -11.39
N ASN A 81 -9.00 -31.98 -10.47
CA ASN A 81 -10.35 -31.83 -9.93
C ASN A 81 -11.20 -31.15 -11.00
N PRO A 82 -12.27 -31.77 -11.51
CA PRO A 82 -13.17 -31.16 -12.49
C PRO A 82 -13.96 -30.05 -11.80
N LEU A 83 -13.55 -28.82 -12.03
CA LEU A 83 -14.38 -27.66 -11.75
C LEU A 83 -15.58 -27.70 -12.72
N GLU A 84 -16.76 -27.90 -12.16
CA GLU A 84 -18.04 -27.80 -12.84
C GLU A 84 -18.04 -26.61 -13.80
N LYS A 85 -18.42 -26.88 -15.04
CA LYS A 85 -18.67 -25.87 -16.06
C LYS A 85 -19.65 -24.85 -15.50
N PRO A 86 -19.38 -23.55 -15.52
CA PRO A 86 -20.38 -22.57 -15.12
C PRO A 86 -21.54 -22.63 -16.11
N ASP A 87 -22.72 -22.91 -15.60
CA ASP A 87 -23.98 -22.84 -16.35
C ASP A 87 -24.10 -21.47 -17.04
N SER A 88 -23.95 -21.49 -18.34
CA SER A 88 -24.07 -20.34 -19.23
C SER A 88 -25.54 -20.08 -19.57
N LYS A 89 -26.36 -19.72 -18.59
CA LYS A 89 -27.68 -19.12 -18.84
C LYS A 89 -27.82 -17.91 -17.91
N LEU A 90 -27.33 -16.78 -18.37
CA LEU A 90 -27.85 -15.49 -17.96
C LEU A 90 -29.18 -15.29 -18.68
N PRO A 91 -30.25 -14.88 -18.00
CA PRO A 91 -31.53 -14.61 -18.65
C PRO A 91 -31.34 -13.49 -19.68
N GLU A 92 -31.59 -13.80 -20.92
CA GLU A 92 -31.91 -12.83 -21.95
C GLU A 92 -33.30 -12.27 -21.62
N GLU A 93 -33.33 -11.15 -20.93
CA GLU A 93 -34.41 -10.18 -20.92
C GLU A 93 -33.94 -9.06 -19.98
N VAL A 94 -33.71 -7.87 -20.53
CA VAL A 94 -34.32 -6.64 -20.06
C VAL A 94 -33.65 -5.41 -20.67
N GLU A 95 -34.19 -4.91 -21.74
CA GLU A 95 -34.24 -3.49 -22.03
C GLU A 95 -35.17 -2.82 -21.03
N LYS A 96 -34.64 -2.43 -19.88
CA LYS A 96 -35.21 -1.36 -19.05
C LYS A 96 -34.03 -0.74 -18.31
N TRP A 97 -33.88 0.55 -18.46
CA TRP A 97 -32.96 1.41 -17.74
C TRP A 97 -33.18 1.24 -16.24
N SER A 98 -32.54 0.26 -15.63
CA SER A 98 -32.56 0.09 -14.20
C SER A 98 -31.44 0.94 -13.61
N SER A 99 -31.81 1.85 -12.71
CA SER A 99 -30.85 2.66 -11.95
C SER A 99 -30.01 1.85 -10.95
N ASP A 100 -30.11 0.51 -10.97
CA ASP A 100 -29.32 -0.37 -10.09
C ASP A 100 -27.87 -0.43 -10.56
N PRO A 101 -26.91 0.09 -9.77
CA PRO A 101 -25.47 0.09 -10.11
C PRO A 101 -24.91 -1.32 -10.37
N ILE A 102 -25.47 -2.35 -9.72
CA ILE A 102 -25.04 -3.74 -9.89
C ILE A 102 -25.36 -4.21 -11.31
N ARG A 103 -26.58 -3.94 -11.79
CA ARG A 103 -27.00 -4.31 -13.16
C ARG A 103 -26.17 -3.58 -14.22
N LEU A 104 -25.91 -2.28 -14.04
CA LEU A 104 -25.07 -1.51 -14.95
C LEU A 104 -23.66 -2.11 -15.05
N TYR A 105 -23.04 -2.44 -13.92
CA TYR A 105 -21.73 -3.07 -13.88
C TYR A 105 -21.73 -4.45 -14.56
N LEU A 106 -22.72 -5.30 -14.28
CA LEU A 106 -22.83 -6.63 -14.90
C LEU A 106 -23.05 -6.54 -16.41
N ASN A 107 -23.85 -5.59 -16.90
CA ASN A 107 -24.04 -5.35 -18.32
C ASN A 107 -22.74 -4.91 -19.01
N GLN A 108 -21.95 -4.03 -18.39
CA GLN A 108 -20.65 -3.65 -18.91
C GLN A 108 -19.67 -4.84 -19.01
N ILE A 109 -19.69 -5.72 -18.01
CA ILE A 109 -18.82 -6.93 -18.05
C ILE A 109 -19.32 -7.94 -19.07
N SER A 110 -20.63 -8.06 -19.26
CA SER A 110 -21.20 -9.01 -20.22
C SER A 110 -20.83 -8.70 -21.68
N SER A 111 -20.56 -7.42 -21.99
CA SER A 111 -20.09 -7.02 -23.32
C SER A 111 -18.61 -7.37 -23.59
N LEU A 112 -17.83 -7.70 -22.55
CA LEU A 112 -16.42 -8.07 -22.70
C LEU A 112 -16.29 -9.54 -23.10
N GLY A 113 -15.51 -9.82 -24.15
CA GLY A 113 -15.18 -11.19 -24.58
C GLY A 113 -14.40 -11.95 -23.49
N LEU A 114 -14.55 -13.28 -23.50
CA LEU A 114 -13.71 -14.17 -22.68
C LEU A 114 -12.41 -14.41 -23.43
N LEU A 115 -11.30 -14.35 -22.70
CA LEU A 115 -9.97 -14.66 -23.27
C LEU A 115 -9.78 -16.18 -23.38
N THR A 116 -9.22 -16.60 -24.50
CA THR A 116 -8.72 -17.98 -24.67
C THR A 116 -7.37 -18.14 -23.95
N LYS A 117 -6.89 -19.38 -23.76
CA LYS A 117 -5.58 -19.63 -23.12
C LYS A 117 -4.44 -18.98 -23.91
N GLU A 118 -4.53 -18.99 -25.24
CA GLU A 118 -3.54 -18.40 -26.15
C GLU A 118 -3.51 -16.87 -26.00
N GLU A 119 -4.67 -16.22 -25.99
CA GLU A 119 -4.78 -14.78 -25.76
C GLU A 119 -4.28 -14.36 -24.37
N GLU A 120 -4.49 -15.19 -23.31
CA GLU A 120 -3.90 -14.95 -22.00
C GLU A 120 -2.37 -14.93 -22.04
N ILE A 121 -1.76 -15.84 -22.79
CA ILE A 121 -0.31 -15.92 -22.98
C ILE A 121 0.20 -14.71 -23.77
N ILE A 122 -0.48 -14.33 -24.86
CA ILE A 122 -0.14 -13.15 -25.67
C ILE A 122 -0.17 -11.88 -24.81
N CYS A 123 -1.27 -11.67 -24.06
CA CYS A 123 -1.37 -10.53 -23.14
C CYS A 123 -0.26 -10.53 -22.08
N SER A 124 0.13 -11.72 -21.59
CA SER A 124 1.19 -11.85 -20.59
C SER A 124 2.57 -11.51 -21.16
N LYS A 125 2.87 -11.97 -22.39
CA LYS A 125 4.08 -11.59 -23.15
C LYS A 125 4.12 -10.08 -23.39
N LYS A 126 2.99 -9.47 -23.80
CA LYS A 126 2.85 -8.04 -23.99
C LYS A 126 3.13 -7.25 -22.70
N ILE A 127 2.61 -7.70 -21.55
CA ILE A 127 2.87 -7.10 -20.23
C ILE A 127 4.36 -7.19 -19.89
N GLU A 128 5.01 -8.32 -20.13
CA GLU A 128 6.43 -8.49 -19.83
C GLU A 128 7.30 -7.56 -20.68
N LEU A 129 7.05 -7.52 -22.00
CA LEU A 129 7.79 -6.67 -22.92
C LEU A 129 7.61 -5.16 -22.60
N THR A 130 6.36 -4.71 -22.41
CA THR A 130 6.09 -3.31 -22.05
C THR A 130 6.69 -2.93 -20.70
N ARG A 131 6.71 -3.85 -19.74
CA ARG A 131 7.38 -3.68 -18.45
C ARG A 131 8.89 -3.51 -18.61
N ARG A 132 9.55 -4.33 -19.44
CA ARG A 132 10.99 -4.21 -19.72
C ARG A 132 11.31 -2.89 -20.43
N LEU A 133 10.54 -2.50 -21.44
CA LEU A 133 10.68 -1.23 -22.15
C LEU A 133 10.55 -0.02 -21.21
N PHE A 134 9.56 -0.05 -20.33
CA PHE A 134 9.39 0.98 -19.29
C PHE A 134 10.60 1.04 -18.37
N ARG A 135 11.04 -0.08 -17.82
CA ARG A 135 12.22 -0.14 -16.92
C ARG A 135 13.47 0.39 -17.59
N ARG A 136 13.76 -0.08 -18.81
CA ARG A 136 14.92 0.34 -19.61
C ARG A 136 14.91 1.84 -19.84
N SER A 137 13.78 2.44 -20.24
CA SER A 137 13.69 3.88 -20.46
C SER A 137 13.96 4.73 -19.23
N VAL A 138 13.57 4.28 -18.05
CA VAL A 138 13.89 4.95 -16.78
C VAL A 138 15.38 4.80 -16.45
N MET A 139 15.91 3.57 -16.55
CA MET A 139 17.31 3.27 -16.22
C MET A 139 18.32 3.82 -17.21
N GLU A 140 17.93 4.16 -18.42
CA GLU A 140 18.79 4.88 -19.36
C GLU A 140 19.21 6.27 -18.89
N SER A 141 18.57 6.87 -17.89
CA SER A 141 19.01 8.13 -17.31
C SER A 141 20.22 7.93 -16.40
N PRO A 142 21.30 8.72 -16.56
CA PRO A 142 22.48 8.64 -15.69
C PRO A 142 22.15 8.87 -14.22
N LEU A 143 21.22 9.75 -13.91
CA LEU A 143 20.73 9.99 -12.55
C LEU A 143 20.05 8.74 -11.96
N ALA A 144 19.24 8.05 -12.77
CA ALA A 144 18.60 6.82 -12.33
C ALA A 144 19.63 5.72 -12.06
N LEU A 145 20.68 5.59 -12.90
CA LEU A 145 21.79 4.66 -12.68
C LEU A 145 22.57 4.96 -11.41
N GLN A 146 22.89 6.23 -11.14
CA GLN A 146 23.57 6.64 -9.90
C GLN A 146 22.73 6.34 -8.66
N THR A 147 21.44 6.63 -8.73
CA THR A 147 20.52 6.36 -7.61
C THR A 147 20.35 4.85 -7.40
N ALA A 148 20.23 4.09 -8.49
CA ALA A 148 20.16 2.63 -8.45
C ALA A 148 21.43 2.02 -7.84
N PHE A 149 22.61 2.49 -8.24
CA PHE A 149 23.89 2.12 -7.64
C PHE A 149 23.90 2.37 -6.12
N GLY A 150 23.45 3.54 -5.68
CA GLY A 150 23.36 3.86 -4.24
C GLY A 150 22.37 2.95 -3.48
N VAL A 151 21.29 2.50 -4.12
CA VAL A 151 20.37 1.52 -3.54
C VAL A 151 20.99 0.14 -3.46
N LEU A 152 21.64 -0.33 -4.52
CA LEU A 152 22.33 -1.62 -4.59
C LEU A 152 23.47 -1.71 -3.55
N THR A 153 24.26 -0.65 -3.41
CA THR A 153 25.30 -0.56 -2.39
C THR A 153 24.73 -0.66 -0.96
N LYS A 154 23.58 -0.04 -0.70
CA LYS A 154 22.90 -0.17 0.59
C LYS A 154 22.37 -1.59 0.85
N VAL A 155 21.93 -2.30 -0.21
CA VAL A 155 21.53 -3.71 -0.12
C VAL A 155 22.73 -4.59 0.19
N PHE A 156 23.84 -4.38 -0.50
CA PHE A 156 25.08 -5.11 -0.27
C PHE A 156 25.61 -4.95 1.17
N HIS A 157 25.54 -3.76 1.72
CA HIS A 157 25.93 -3.49 3.12
C HIS A 157 24.86 -3.88 4.16
N GLY A 158 23.79 -4.57 3.77
CA GLY A 158 22.73 -5.01 4.68
C GLY A 158 21.82 -3.89 5.23
N LYS A 159 22.01 -2.62 4.80
CA LYS A 159 21.18 -1.48 5.24
C LYS A 159 19.75 -1.51 4.68
N LEU A 160 19.53 -2.24 3.60
CA LEU A 160 18.21 -2.44 3.00
C LEU A 160 17.95 -3.95 2.83
N PRO A 161 16.71 -4.42 3.12
CA PRO A 161 16.39 -5.84 2.95
C PRO A 161 16.38 -6.20 1.46
N PHE A 162 17.09 -7.27 1.11
CA PHE A 162 17.24 -7.79 -0.24
C PHE A 162 15.87 -8.05 -0.88
N ASP A 163 15.02 -8.84 -0.22
CA ASP A 163 13.72 -9.28 -0.75
C ASP A 163 12.72 -8.14 -1.03
N ARG A 164 12.87 -6.98 -0.37
CA ARG A 164 12.04 -5.79 -0.62
C ARG A 164 12.59 -4.90 -1.75
N THR A 165 13.84 -5.12 -2.17
CA THR A 165 14.53 -4.23 -3.11
C THR A 165 14.75 -4.90 -4.46
N MET A 166 15.09 -6.17 -4.47
CA MET A 166 15.37 -6.95 -5.66
C MET A 166 14.26 -7.96 -5.96
N LYS A 167 14.08 -8.33 -7.23
CA LYS A 167 13.13 -9.36 -7.65
C LYS A 167 13.94 -10.59 -8.07
N ILE A 168 13.76 -11.70 -7.36
CA ILE A 168 14.20 -13.00 -7.83
C ILE A 168 13.03 -13.57 -8.62
N SER A 169 13.24 -13.88 -9.89
CA SER A 169 12.28 -14.65 -10.68
C SER A 169 12.60 -16.12 -10.48
N ALA A 170 11.61 -16.91 -10.11
CA ALA A 170 11.80 -18.34 -9.96
C ALA A 170 12.12 -19.03 -11.31
N THR A 171 11.82 -18.34 -12.42
CA THR A 171 12.12 -18.77 -13.79
C THR A 171 13.53 -18.45 -14.24
N GLU A 172 14.21 -17.46 -13.65
CA GLU A 172 15.58 -17.08 -14.01
C GLU A 172 16.64 -17.94 -13.30
N ARG A 173 16.23 -18.98 -12.54
CA ARG A 173 17.09 -19.97 -11.82
C ARG A 173 18.26 -19.36 -11.01
N LEU A 174 18.40 -18.04 -10.96
CA LEU A 174 19.41 -17.38 -10.16
C LEU A 174 19.02 -17.43 -8.69
N SER A 175 19.80 -18.16 -7.90
CA SER A 175 19.61 -18.23 -6.46
C SER A 175 19.99 -16.89 -5.82
N LYS A 176 19.43 -16.61 -4.64
CA LYS A 176 19.79 -15.42 -3.85
C LYS A 176 21.28 -15.35 -3.57
N GLU A 177 21.90 -16.49 -3.35
CA GLU A 177 23.33 -16.63 -3.06
C GLU A 177 24.20 -16.29 -4.27
N GLU A 178 23.83 -16.75 -5.45
CA GLU A 178 24.53 -16.43 -6.69
C GLU A 178 24.47 -14.93 -7.01
N MET A 179 23.29 -14.31 -6.83
CA MET A 179 23.18 -12.86 -7.00
C MET A 179 24.04 -12.08 -6.01
N LEU A 180 24.08 -12.52 -4.74
CA LEU A 180 24.94 -11.90 -3.73
C LEU A 180 26.44 -12.08 -4.03
N ASN A 181 26.83 -13.23 -4.60
CA ASN A 181 28.21 -13.49 -4.99
C ASN A 181 28.65 -12.65 -6.21
N ARG A 182 27.77 -12.41 -7.18
CA ARG A 182 28.06 -11.54 -8.34
C ARG A 182 28.04 -10.04 -8.00
N MET A 183 27.29 -9.66 -6.95
CA MET A 183 27.05 -8.25 -6.60
C MET A 183 28.32 -7.43 -6.38
N PRO A 184 29.37 -7.86 -5.64
CA PRO A 184 30.55 -7.03 -5.39
C PRO A 184 31.32 -6.71 -6.69
N ALA A 185 31.50 -7.68 -7.60
CA ALA A 185 32.17 -7.47 -8.87
C ALA A 185 31.40 -6.49 -9.77
N ASN A 186 30.07 -6.65 -9.85
CA ASN A 186 29.21 -5.77 -10.62
C ASN A 186 29.15 -4.36 -10.03
N LEU A 187 29.14 -4.20 -8.71
CA LEU A 187 29.19 -2.88 -8.06
C LEU A 187 30.52 -2.16 -8.30
N GLN A 188 31.65 -2.88 -8.26
CA GLN A 188 32.95 -2.30 -8.54
C GLN A 188 33.07 -1.81 -9.98
N THR A 189 32.63 -2.62 -10.96
CA THR A 189 32.63 -2.24 -12.37
C THR A 189 31.66 -1.08 -12.64
N LEU A 190 30.47 -1.10 -12.00
CA LEU A 190 29.47 -0.04 -12.14
C LEU A 190 29.99 1.29 -11.55
N SER A 191 30.69 1.28 -10.41
CA SER A 191 31.31 2.48 -9.83
C SER A 191 32.29 3.11 -10.81
N SER A 192 33.24 2.32 -11.36
CA SER A 192 34.24 2.82 -12.30
C SER A 192 33.60 3.37 -13.61
N LEU A 193 32.53 2.73 -14.09
CA LEU A 193 31.78 3.20 -15.26
C LEU A 193 31.05 4.51 -14.99
N LEU A 194 30.43 4.68 -13.83
CA LEU A 194 29.72 5.90 -13.44
C LEU A 194 30.67 7.09 -13.27
N GLU A 195 31.82 6.89 -12.62
CA GLU A 195 32.86 7.90 -12.47
C GLU A 195 33.39 8.36 -13.84
N SER A 196 33.70 7.38 -14.71
CA SER A 196 34.15 7.67 -16.08
C SER A 196 33.05 8.36 -16.93
N THR A 197 31.79 8.05 -16.70
CA THR A 197 30.65 8.68 -17.38
C THR A 197 30.49 10.13 -16.94
N THR A 198 30.71 10.42 -15.67
CA THR A 198 30.68 11.79 -15.12
C THR A 198 31.80 12.64 -15.72
N SER A 199 33.01 12.10 -15.83
CA SER A 199 34.15 12.78 -16.45
C SER A 199 33.90 13.06 -17.94
N ASP A 200 33.36 12.11 -18.70
CA ASP A 200 32.99 12.31 -20.11
C ASP A 200 31.92 13.40 -20.26
N PHE A 201 30.91 13.45 -19.35
CA PHE A 201 29.87 14.47 -19.37
C PHE A 201 30.42 15.87 -19.09
N GLU A 202 31.34 16.01 -18.14
CA GLU A 202 32.03 17.28 -17.89
C GLU A 202 32.77 17.80 -19.13
N LEU A 203 33.45 16.91 -19.89
CA LEU A 203 34.10 17.26 -21.14
C LEU A 203 33.10 17.74 -22.18
N LEU A 204 31.89 17.16 -22.25
CA LEU A 204 30.83 17.58 -23.15
C LEU A 204 30.28 18.98 -22.83
N VAL A 205 30.18 19.31 -21.52
CA VAL A 205 29.66 20.61 -21.06
C VAL A 205 30.69 21.75 -21.20
N ARG A 206 31.99 21.44 -21.12
CA ARG A 206 33.06 22.45 -21.26
C ARG A 206 33.01 23.10 -22.64
N LYS A 207 33.02 24.44 -22.67
CA LYS A 207 33.00 25.23 -23.91
C LYS A 207 34.33 25.18 -24.68
N SER A 208 35.44 25.03 -23.98
CA SER A 208 36.79 25.02 -24.52
C SER A 208 37.20 23.74 -25.27
N THR A 209 36.38 22.70 -25.25
CA THR A 209 36.69 21.39 -25.85
C THR A 209 36.43 21.41 -27.36
N THR A 210 37.37 20.85 -28.14
CA THR A 210 37.25 20.76 -29.61
C THR A 210 36.11 19.84 -30.04
N PRO A 211 35.48 20.08 -31.23
CA PRO A 211 34.35 19.26 -31.70
C PRO A 211 34.65 17.76 -31.82
N ARG A 212 35.87 17.40 -32.24
CA ARG A 212 36.31 15.98 -32.35
C ARG A 212 36.34 15.30 -31.00
N ILE A 213 36.88 15.95 -29.98
CA ILE A 213 36.94 15.40 -28.60
C ILE A 213 35.52 15.28 -28.04
N LYS A 214 34.63 16.24 -28.31
CA LYS A 214 33.21 16.14 -27.88
C LYS A 214 32.52 14.95 -28.53
N GLN A 215 32.72 14.71 -29.83
CA GLN A 215 32.14 13.57 -30.51
C GLN A 215 32.60 12.23 -29.93
N GLN A 216 33.93 12.10 -29.69
CA GLN A 216 34.51 10.90 -29.04
C GLN A 216 33.99 10.70 -27.62
N ALA A 217 33.92 11.79 -26.84
CA ALA A 217 33.38 11.73 -25.48
C ALA A 217 31.89 11.32 -25.47
N ARG A 218 31.10 11.82 -26.45
CA ARG A 218 29.69 11.43 -26.62
C ARG A 218 29.52 9.94 -26.93
N THR A 219 30.32 9.39 -27.82
CA THR A 219 30.27 7.96 -28.17
C THR A 219 30.65 7.11 -26.96
N ARG A 220 31.74 7.45 -26.23
CA ARG A 220 32.15 6.75 -25.00
C ARG A 220 31.07 6.86 -23.93
N PHE A 221 30.49 8.03 -23.73
CA PHE A 221 29.39 8.26 -22.77
C PHE A 221 28.19 7.33 -23.05
N LEU A 222 27.76 7.24 -24.32
CA LEU A 222 26.63 6.37 -24.70
C LEU A 222 26.96 4.88 -24.52
N GLN A 223 28.17 4.44 -24.89
CA GLN A 223 28.59 3.05 -24.72
C GLN A 223 28.69 2.66 -23.22
N ARG A 224 29.27 3.52 -22.38
CA ARG A 224 29.38 3.28 -20.94
C ARG A 224 28.00 3.24 -20.29
N ARG A 225 27.10 4.14 -20.71
CA ARG A 225 25.72 4.16 -20.23
C ARG A 225 24.97 2.86 -20.56
N ARG A 226 25.12 2.33 -21.79
CA ARG A 226 24.53 1.03 -22.15
C ARG A 226 25.11 -0.11 -21.30
N ARG A 227 26.42 -0.17 -21.07
CA ARG A 227 27.04 -1.18 -20.21
C ARG A 227 26.56 -1.09 -18.75
N SER A 228 26.46 0.13 -18.22
CA SER A 228 25.94 0.34 -16.87
C SER A 228 24.47 -0.09 -16.75
N LEU A 229 23.67 0.10 -17.82
CA LEU A 229 22.28 -0.34 -17.87
C LEU A 229 22.19 -1.86 -17.74
N VAL A 230 22.96 -2.61 -18.55
CA VAL A 230 22.97 -4.09 -18.51
C VAL A 230 23.32 -4.59 -17.10
N LEU A 231 24.38 -4.06 -16.49
CA LEU A 231 24.77 -4.44 -15.12
C LEU A 231 23.68 -4.17 -14.07
N VAL A 232 22.90 -3.09 -14.23
CA VAL A 232 21.78 -2.78 -13.31
C VAL A 232 20.57 -3.68 -13.60
N GLU A 233 20.33 -4.05 -14.86
CA GLU A 233 19.25 -4.97 -15.24
C GLU A 233 19.51 -6.38 -14.72
N GLU A 234 20.73 -6.90 -14.79
CA GLU A 234 21.15 -8.19 -14.17
C GLU A 234 20.81 -8.23 -12.67
N MET A 235 20.86 -7.09 -11.97
CA MET A 235 20.52 -6.99 -10.54
C MET A 235 19.00 -6.95 -10.26
N SER A 236 18.15 -7.01 -11.29
CA SER A 236 16.68 -7.15 -11.20
C SER A 236 15.99 -6.31 -10.12
N LEU A 237 16.19 -4.99 -10.10
CA LEU A 237 15.50 -4.08 -9.17
C LEU A 237 13.98 -4.20 -9.28
N ARG A 238 13.26 -4.20 -8.15
CA ARG A 238 11.78 -4.23 -8.16
C ARG A 238 11.19 -3.02 -8.87
N THR A 239 10.17 -3.23 -9.67
CA THR A 239 9.45 -2.19 -10.45
C THR A 239 9.00 -1.02 -9.56
N ARG A 240 8.61 -1.28 -8.30
CA ARG A 240 8.26 -0.22 -7.34
C ARG A 240 9.39 0.79 -7.12
N ARG A 241 10.66 0.35 -7.15
CA ARG A 241 11.84 1.25 -7.05
C ARG A 241 12.01 2.05 -8.32
N VAL A 242 11.76 1.43 -9.47
CA VAL A 242 11.80 2.11 -10.78
C VAL A 242 10.77 3.23 -10.87
N TYR A 243 9.55 3.02 -10.34
CA TYR A 243 8.54 4.09 -10.22
C TYR A 243 9.01 5.27 -9.37
N ALA A 244 9.73 5.01 -8.28
CA ALA A 244 10.27 6.08 -7.45
C ALA A 244 11.32 6.91 -8.21
N LEU A 245 12.18 6.24 -9.00
CA LEU A 245 13.18 6.89 -9.86
C LEU A 245 12.50 7.74 -10.96
N MET A 246 11.46 7.20 -11.61
CA MET A 246 10.66 7.95 -12.59
C MET A 246 10.13 9.26 -12.02
N LYS A 247 9.51 9.21 -10.82
CA LYS A 247 8.99 10.40 -10.15
C LYS A 247 10.07 11.43 -9.82
N GLN A 248 11.28 10.98 -9.50
CA GLN A 248 12.42 11.88 -9.28
C GLN A 248 12.85 12.59 -10.58
N LEU A 249 12.95 11.83 -11.68
CA LEU A 249 13.27 12.38 -13.00
C LEU A 249 12.23 13.41 -13.46
N GLU A 250 10.95 13.11 -13.25
CA GLU A 250 9.84 14.00 -13.58
C GLU A 250 9.94 15.32 -12.82
N LYS A 251 10.11 15.27 -11.48
CA LYS A 251 10.29 16.47 -10.65
C LYS A 251 11.47 17.34 -11.08
N ILE A 252 12.59 16.72 -11.44
CA ILE A 252 13.78 17.45 -11.91
C ILE A 252 13.50 18.07 -13.27
N SER A 253 12.85 17.33 -14.18
CA SER A 253 12.47 17.85 -15.50
C SER A 253 11.52 19.05 -15.38
N GLU A 254 10.48 18.98 -14.56
CA GLU A 254 9.55 20.07 -14.30
C GLU A 254 10.27 21.29 -13.68
N ARG A 255 11.19 21.05 -12.74
CA ARG A 255 11.97 22.13 -12.13
C ARG A 255 12.88 22.81 -13.13
N MET A 256 13.59 22.04 -13.98
CA MET A 256 14.42 22.61 -15.06
C MET A 256 13.58 23.43 -16.05
N ASP A 257 12.38 22.96 -16.39
CA ASP A 257 11.47 23.66 -17.31
C ASP A 257 10.93 24.94 -16.69
N THR A 258 10.55 24.93 -15.41
CA THR A 258 10.10 26.14 -14.70
C THR A 258 11.21 27.19 -14.65
N ILE A 259 12.45 26.80 -14.33
CA ILE A 259 13.59 27.72 -14.30
C ILE A 259 13.86 28.28 -15.70
N ARG A 260 13.82 27.44 -16.73
CA ARG A 260 14.02 27.88 -18.15
C ARG A 260 12.96 28.88 -18.59
N ASN A 261 11.69 28.61 -18.28
CA ASN A 261 10.57 29.48 -18.59
C ASN A 261 10.69 30.82 -17.86
N LEU A 262 11.09 30.81 -16.58
CA LEU A 262 11.35 32.03 -15.83
C LEU A 262 12.52 32.84 -16.38
N LEU A 263 13.60 32.18 -16.82
CA LEU A 263 14.77 32.85 -17.42
C LEU A 263 14.50 33.37 -18.83
N SER A 264 13.59 32.75 -19.62
CA SER A 264 13.23 33.15 -20.98
C SER A 264 12.14 34.23 -21.03
N SER A 265 11.35 34.36 -19.94
CA SER A 265 10.28 35.37 -19.89
C SER A 265 10.85 36.78 -19.85
N LYS A 266 10.65 37.54 -20.97
CA LYS A 266 11.05 38.95 -21.08
C LYS A 266 10.28 39.90 -20.18
N LYS A 267 9.12 39.45 -19.61
CA LYS A 267 8.23 40.26 -18.77
C LYS A 267 8.56 40.19 -17.27
N SER A 268 9.49 39.33 -16.85
CA SER A 268 9.80 39.25 -15.42
C SER A 268 10.83 40.32 -15.03
N ASN A 269 10.40 41.37 -14.32
CA ASN A 269 11.27 42.32 -13.60
C ASN A 269 11.99 41.59 -12.45
N MET A 270 12.77 40.54 -12.75
CA MET A 270 13.54 39.82 -11.74
C MET A 270 14.80 40.59 -11.39
N LEU A 271 15.07 40.67 -10.08
CA LEU A 271 16.33 41.14 -9.53
C LEU A 271 17.50 40.35 -10.15
N PRO A 272 18.60 41.02 -10.55
CA PRO A 272 19.74 40.37 -11.19
C PRO A 272 20.34 39.23 -10.35
N GLU A 273 20.35 39.36 -9.03
CA GLU A 273 20.80 38.33 -8.08
C GLU A 273 19.97 37.03 -8.19
N ARG A 274 18.65 37.15 -8.21
CA ARG A 274 17.74 36.00 -8.37
C ARG A 274 17.95 35.29 -9.71
N ARG A 275 18.26 36.04 -10.78
CA ARG A 275 18.56 35.50 -12.10
C ARG A 275 19.86 34.69 -12.08
N ILE A 276 20.89 35.16 -11.37
CA ILE A 276 22.15 34.43 -11.16
C ILE A 276 21.91 33.15 -10.36
N MET A 277 21.14 33.21 -9.27
CA MET A 277 20.79 32.03 -8.47
C MET A 277 20.08 30.96 -9.32
N LEU A 278 19.07 31.33 -10.11
CA LEU A 278 18.35 30.40 -10.98
C LEU A 278 19.25 29.78 -12.06
N ARG A 279 20.20 30.55 -12.60
CA ARG A 279 21.17 30.00 -13.57
C ARG A 279 22.12 29.00 -12.91
N ASN A 280 22.57 29.27 -11.70
CA ASN A 280 23.41 28.36 -10.94
C ASN A 280 22.64 27.08 -10.56
N GLU A 281 21.39 27.22 -10.12
CA GLU A 281 20.49 26.08 -9.85
C GLU A 281 20.31 25.22 -11.09
N LEU A 282 19.98 25.82 -12.24
CA LEU A 282 19.84 25.10 -13.51
C LEU A 282 21.13 24.36 -13.88
N ARG A 283 22.29 24.99 -13.70
CA ARG A 283 23.59 24.36 -13.96
C ARG A 283 23.84 23.17 -13.05
N GLN A 284 23.54 23.29 -11.76
CA GLN A 284 23.63 22.18 -10.81
C GLN A 284 22.72 21.03 -11.18
N LEU A 285 21.45 21.32 -11.54
CA LEU A 285 20.50 20.29 -11.99
C LEU A 285 20.97 19.57 -13.25
N ILE A 286 21.55 20.28 -14.22
CA ILE A 286 22.14 19.68 -15.43
C ILE A 286 23.32 18.78 -15.09
N LEU A 287 24.19 19.19 -14.17
CA LEU A 287 25.33 18.37 -13.74
C LEU A 287 24.86 17.13 -12.98
N THR A 288 23.85 17.26 -12.14
CA THR A 288 23.28 16.14 -11.37
C THR A 288 22.56 15.15 -12.28
N ALA A 289 21.73 15.63 -13.22
CA ALA A 289 21.00 14.79 -14.15
C ALA A 289 21.88 14.23 -15.28
N GLN A 290 23.02 14.85 -15.55
CA GLN A 290 23.92 14.56 -16.68
C GLN A 290 23.19 14.56 -18.05
N GLU A 291 22.11 15.34 -18.16
CA GLU A 291 21.31 15.51 -19.36
C GLU A 291 20.92 16.98 -19.57
N SER A 292 20.70 17.35 -20.84
CA SER A 292 20.16 18.67 -21.15
C SER A 292 18.66 18.76 -20.78
N PRO A 293 18.13 19.95 -20.47
CA PRO A 293 16.70 20.10 -20.15
C PRO A 293 15.77 19.58 -21.26
N GLN A 294 16.17 19.72 -22.52
CA GLN A 294 15.41 19.21 -23.66
C GLN A 294 15.43 17.69 -23.74
N SER A 295 16.59 17.08 -23.55
CA SER A 295 16.76 15.61 -23.53
C SER A 295 15.94 14.98 -22.38
N LEU A 296 16.02 15.56 -21.17
CA LEU A 296 15.29 15.08 -20.01
C LEU A 296 13.78 15.21 -20.18
N ARG A 297 13.30 16.32 -20.79
CA ARG A 297 11.87 16.49 -21.13
C ARG A 297 11.38 15.42 -22.09
N ASN A 298 12.13 15.16 -23.18
CA ASN A 298 11.77 14.15 -24.17
C ASN A 298 11.77 12.76 -23.52
N ARG A 299 12.77 12.45 -22.67
CA ARG A 299 12.82 11.22 -21.91
C ARG A 299 11.63 11.08 -20.96
N ALA A 300 11.26 12.13 -20.24
CA ALA A 300 10.11 12.11 -19.33
C ALA A 300 8.80 11.83 -20.08
N LYS A 301 8.63 12.40 -21.28
CA LYS A 301 7.48 12.09 -22.16
C LYS A 301 7.50 10.64 -22.60
N LEU A 302 8.64 10.15 -23.12
CA LEU A 302 8.80 8.76 -23.54
C LEU A 302 8.49 7.76 -22.40
N ILE A 303 8.98 8.04 -21.19
CA ILE A 303 8.70 7.23 -20.01
C ILE A 303 7.20 7.19 -19.71
N LYS A 304 6.49 8.34 -19.80
CA LYS A 304 5.02 8.40 -19.60
C LYS A 304 4.28 7.58 -20.65
N THR A 305 4.65 7.67 -21.91
CA THR A 305 4.04 6.88 -23.00
C THR A 305 4.25 5.38 -22.77
N ARG A 306 5.46 4.95 -22.42
CA ARG A 306 5.77 3.53 -22.13
C ARG A 306 5.09 3.03 -20.86
N LEU A 307 4.92 3.89 -19.86
CA LEU A 307 4.14 3.55 -18.67
C LEU A 307 2.67 3.34 -19.01
N ALA A 308 2.09 4.25 -19.80
CA ALA A 308 0.69 4.12 -20.24
C ALA A 308 0.47 2.83 -21.05
N ALA A 309 1.40 2.47 -21.94
CA ALA A 309 1.34 1.21 -22.68
C ALA A 309 1.40 -0.03 -21.75
N TYR A 310 2.25 0.02 -20.72
CA TYR A 310 2.32 -1.05 -19.71
C TYR A 310 1.03 -1.17 -18.89
N GLU A 311 0.45 -0.04 -18.47
CA GLU A 311 -0.81 -0.01 -17.72
C GLU A 311 -1.99 -0.48 -18.60
N GLN A 312 -2.00 -0.14 -19.88
CA GLN A 312 -2.99 -0.60 -20.84
C GLN A 312 -2.92 -2.12 -21.02
N ALA A 313 -1.73 -2.69 -21.23
CA ALA A 313 -1.55 -4.14 -21.36
C ALA A 313 -2.06 -4.89 -20.10
N LYS A 314 -1.80 -4.37 -18.91
CA LYS A 314 -2.34 -4.92 -17.66
C LYS A 314 -3.87 -4.82 -17.59
N SER A 315 -4.42 -3.71 -18.04
CA SER A 315 -5.88 -3.49 -18.08
C SER A 315 -6.56 -4.47 -19.05
N GLU A 316 -5.97 -4.79 -20.19
CA GLU A 316 -6.49 -5.75 -21.15
C GLU A 316 -6.65 -7.14 -20.53
N LEU A 317 -5.60 -7.68 -19.91
CA LEU A 317 -5.66 -8.98 -19.23
C LEU A 317 -6.64 -8.97 -18.05
N SER A 318 -6.70 -7.87 -17.28
CA SER A 318 -7.65 -7.74 -16.16
C SER A 318 -9.09 -7.71 -16.65
N ARG A 319 -9.41 -6.96 -17.72
CA ARG A 319 -10.76 -6.84 -18.28
C ARG A 319 -11.32 -8.18 -18.73
N GLY A 320 -10.53 -9.01 -19.42
CA GLY A 320 -10.95 -10.34 -19.86
C GLY A 320 -11.31 -11.29 -18.69
N ASN A 321 -10.79 -11.01 -17.49
CA ASN A 321 -10.96 -11.86 -16.31
C ASN A 321 -11.89 -11.28 -15.22
N LEU A 322 -12.63 -10.18 -15.48
CA LEU A 322 -13.56 -9.58 -14.50
C LEU A 322 -14.71 -10.52 -14.13
N ARG A 323 -15.18 -11.36 -15.05
CA ARG A 323 -16.23 -12.37 -14.78
C ARG A 323 -15.81 -13.36 -13.71
N LEU A 324 -14.53 -13.74 -13.66
CA LEU A 324 -13.96 -14.60 -12.63
C LEU A 324 -14.12 -13.96 -11.24
N VAL A 325 -13.85 -12.66 -11.12
CA VAL A 325 -14.02 -11.93 -9.85
C VAL A 325 -15.46 -11.99 -9.37
N VAL A 326 -16.42 -11.72 -10.26
CA VAL A 326 -17.86 -11.75 -9.93
C VAL A 326 -18.29 -13.15 -9.45
N SER A 327 -17.84 -14.22 -10.12
CA SER A 327 -18.17 -15.60 -9.76
C SER A 327 -17.65 -15.97 -8.36
N ILE A 328 -16.46 -15.48 -7.98
CA ILE A 328 -15.89 -15.70 -6.65
C ILE A 328 -16.59 -14.82 -5.61
N ALA A 329 -16.79 -13.52 -5.89
CA ALA A 329 -17.43 -12.57 -4.97
C ALA A 329 -18.87 -13.00 -4.61
N LYS A 330 -19.60 -13.64 -5.54
CA LYS A 330 -20.94 -14.20 -5.29
C LYS A 330 -20.98 -15.15 -4.09
N LYS A 331 -19.91 -15.92 -3.85
CA LYS A 331 -19.81 -16.87 -2.72
C LYS A 331 -19.63 -16.18 -1.35
N TYR A 332 -19.32 -14.89 -1.35
CA TYR A 332 -19.03 -14.09 -0.13
C TYR A 332 -20.12 -13.06 0.16
N ARG A 333 -21.27 -13.10 -0.53
CA ARG A 333 -22.42 -12.24 -0.23
C ARG A 333 -22.90 -12.42 1.21
N ASN A 334 -23.53 -11.38 1.74
CA ASN A 334 -24.16 -11.35 3.07
C ASN A 334 -23.17 -11.58 4.24
N ARG A 335 -21.92 -11.16 4.07
CA ARG A 335 -20.88 -11.24 5.11
C ARG A 335 -20.47 -9.88 5.69
N GLY A 336 -21.41 -8.90 5.66
CA GLY A 336 -21.20 -7.58 6.25
C GLY A 336 -20.60 -6.53 5.30
N MET A 337 -20.41 -6.87 4.02
CA MET A 337 -20.00 -5.93 2.97
C MET A 337 -20.98 -5.92 1.81
N SER A 338 -21.09 -4.77 1.12
CA SER A 338 -21.90 -4.67 -0.10
C SER A 338 -21.30 -5.55 -1.21
N PHE A 339 -22.15 -6.03 -2.13
CA PHE A 339 -21.65 -6.88 -3.21
C PHE A 339 -20.72 -6.14 -4.16
N LEU A 340 -20.94 -4.85 -4.38
CA LEU A 340 -20.05 -4.02 -5.20
C LEU A 340 -18.67 -3.83 -4.54
N ASP A 341 -18.61 -3.64 -3.22
CA ASP A 341 -17.35 -3.53 -2.50
C ASP A 341 -16.55 -4.84 -2.56
N LEU A 342 -17.24 -5.99 -2.43
CA LEU A 342 -16.60 -7.30 -2.59
C LEU A 342 -16.01 -7.48 -4.00
N ILE A 343 -16.70 -7.01 -5.03
CA ILE A 343 -16.20 -7.02 -6.41
C ILE A 343 -14.98 -6.10 -6.54
N GLN A 344 -15.01 -4.89 -5.99
CA GLN A 344 -13.89 -3.94 -6.08
C GLN A 344 -12.64 -4.46 -5.37
N GLU A 345 -12.80 -5.02 -4.17
CA GLU A 345 -11.67 -5.66 -3.48
C GLU A 345 -11.17 -6.89 -4.23
N GLY A 346 -12.07 -7.67 -4.83
CA GLY A 346 -11.73 -8.76 -5.72
C GLY A 346 -10.95 -8.30 -6.97
N ASN A 347 -11.34 -7.19 -7.59
CA ASN A 347 -10.62 -6.57 -8.72
C ASN A 347 -9.21 -6.12 -8.29
N THR A 348 -9.06 -5.59 -7.08
CA THR A 348 -7.75 -5.25 -6.51
C THR A 348 -6.88 -6.50 -6.35
N GLY A 349 -7.48 -7.62 -5.93
CA GLY A 349 -6.83 -8.94 -5.90
C GLY A 349 -6.41 -9.42 -7.29
N LEU A 350 -7.29 -9.29 -8.29
CA LEU A 350 -7.02 -9.62 -9.69
C LEU A 350 -5.84 -8.81 -10.25
N MET A 351 -5.80 -7.50 -10.03
CA MET A 351 -4.68 -6.66 -10.47
C MET A 351 -3.34 -7.08 -9.85
N ARG A 352 -3.35 -7.50 -8.57
CA ARG A 352 -2.15 -8.09 -7.93
C ARG A 352 -1.74 -9.42 -8.54
N ALA A 353 -2.71 -10.24 -8.95
CA ALA A 353 -2.43 -11.49 -9.66
C ALA A 353 -1.76 -11.22 -11.01
N VAL A 354 -2.28 -10.26 -11.80
CA VAL A 354 -1.69 -9.85 -13.09
C VAL A 354 -0.23 -9.40 -12.94
N ASP A 355 0.08 -8.62 -11.88
CA ASP A 355 1.46 -8.16 -11.64
C ASP A 355 2.46 -9.28 -11.34
N LYS A 356 1.98 -10.43 -10.87
CA LYS A 356 2.81 -11.55 -10.39
C LYS A 356 2.67 -12.82 -11.22
N PHE A 357 1.80 -12.82 -12.22
CA PHE A 357 1.58 -13.98 -13.07
C PHE A 357 2.81 -14.28 -13.94
N GLU A 358 3.22 -15.53 -13.97
CA GLU A 358 4.34 -16.06 -14.77
C GLU A 358 3.80 -17.14 -15.72
N TYR A 359 3.55 -16.77 -16.98
CA TYR A 359 2.96 -17.67 -17.98
C TYR A 359 3.87 -18.87 -18.31
N ARG A 360 5.20 -18.74 -18.14
CA ARG A 360 6.19 -19.81 -18.38
C ARG A 360 5.99 -21.04 -17.51
N ARG A 361 5.23 -20.94 -16.42
CA ARG A 361 4.87 -22.09 -15.56
C ARG A 361 3.78 -22.99 -16.16
N GLY A 362 3.20 -22.65 -17.30
CA GLY A 362 2.21 -23.44 -18.02
C GLY A 362 0.79 -23.47 -17.43
N TYR A 363 0.58 -22.91 -16.21
CA TYR A 363 -0.75 -22.88 -15.57
C TYR A 363 -1.65 -21.82 -16.19
N LYS A 364 -2.99 -22.10 -16.22
CA LYS A 364 -4.00 -21.09 -16.60
C LYS A 364 -3.97 -19.92 -15.62
N PHE A 365 -4.17 -18.71 -16.14
CA PHE A 365 -4.23 -17.50 -15.32
C PHE A 365 -5.31 -17.60 -14.23
N SER A 366 -6.48 -18.16 -14.55
CA SER A 366 -7.61 -18.32 -13.62
C SER A 366 -7.24 -19.07 -12.33
N THR A 367 -6.43 -20.14 -12.43
CA THR A 367 -5.97 -20.94 -11.28
C THR A 367 -5.17 -20.09 -10.30
N TYR A 368 -4.26 -19.27 -10.82
CA TYR A 368 -3.45 -18.38 -10.00
C TYR A 368 -4.24 -17.18 -9.46
N ALA A 369 -5.08 -16.56 -10.28
CA ALA A 369 -5.88 -15.41 -9.93
C ALA A 369 -6.90 -15.71 -8.83
N THR A 370 -7.51 -16.91 -8.85
CA THR A 370 -8.51 -17.34 -7.84
C THR A 370 -7.97 -17.21 -6.41
N TRP A 371 -6.71 -17.58 -6.18
CA TRP A 371 -6.10 -17.46 -4.86
C TRP A 371 -5.97 -15.99 -4.42
N TRP A 372 -5.50 -15.10 -5.30
CA TRP A 372 -5.33 -13.67 -5.00
C TRP A 372 -6.66 -12.95 -4.79
N ILE A 373 -7.66 -13.27 -5.62
CA ILE A 373 -9.01 -12.72 -5.51
C ILE A 373 -9.63 -13.15 -4.17
N ARG A 374 -9.57 -14.44 -3.85
CA ARG A 374 -10.07 -14.98 -2.58
C ARG A 374 -9.39 -14.32 -1.39
N GLN A 375 -8.07 -14.23 -1.40
CA GLN A 375 -7.29 -13.60 -0.33
C GLN A 375 -7.66 -12.13 -0.15
N ALA A 376 -7.84 -11.37 -1.25
CA ALA A 376 -8.22 -9.97 -1.18
C ALA A 376 -9.62 -9.79 -0.58
N ILE A 377 -10.60 -10.56 -1.06
CA ILE A 377 -11.98 -10.51 -0.54
C ILE A 377 -12.05 -10.91 0.94
N THR A 378 -11.41 -12.02 1.33
CA THR A 378 -11.42 -12.49 2.73
C THR A 378 -10.77 -11.46 3.64
N ARG A 379 -9.67 -10.87 3.20
CA ARG A 379 -8.98 -9.83 3.96
C ARG A 379 -9.83 -8.55 4.08
N ALA A 380 -10.50 -8.12 3.01
CA ALA A 380 -11.39 -6.97 3.02
C ALA A 380 -12.57 -7.18 3.99
N ILE A 381 -13.20 -8.36 3.97
CA ILE A 381 -14.25 -8.72 4.93
C ILE A 381 -13.72 -8.62 6.36
N ALA A 382 -12.53 -9.15 6.64
CA ALA A 382 -11.94 -9.08 7.97
C ALA A 382 -11.65 -7.64 8.42
N GLU A 383 -11.21 -6.77 7.51
CA GLU A 383 -10.79 -5.40 7.84
C GLU A 383 -11.93 -4.37 7.85
N GLN A 384 -13.00 -4.59 7.07
CA GLN A 384 -14.00 -3.55 6.75
C GLN A 384 -15.47 -3.95 7.04
N ALA A 385 -15.78 -5.25 7.20
CA ALA A 385 -17.16 -5.70 7.35
C ALA A 385 -17.82 -5.30 8.70
N ARG A 386 -17.03 -4.86 9.69
CA ARG A 386 -17.53 -4.54 11.03
C ARG A 386 -17.48 -3.05 11.29
N THR A 387 -18.52 -2.52 11.95
CA THR A 387 -18.58 -1.13 12.40
C THR A 387 -17.42 -0.80 13.35
N ILE A 388 -17.12 -1.70 14.29
CA ILE A 388 -15.95 -1.61 15.16
C ILE A 388 -14.90 -2.58 14.61
N ARG A 389 -13.80 -2.03 14.09
CA ARG A 389 -12.72 -2.83 13.49
C ARG A 389 -12.04 -3.72 14.52
N ILE A 390 -11.92 -5.01 14.19
CA ILE A 390 -11.20 -6.01 14.98
C ILE A 390 -9.91 -6.39 14.22
N PRO A 391 -8.77 -6.58 14.93
CA PRO A 391 -7.54 -7.07 14.32
C PRO A 391 -7.73 -8.45 13.65
N VAL A 392 -7.04 -8.70 12.53
CA VAL A 392 -7.23 -9.91 11.72
C VAL A 392 -6.96 -11.19 12.53
N HIS A 393 -5.90 -11.21 13.36
CA HIS A 393 -5.58 -12.38 14.19
C HIS A 393 -6.69 -12.74 15.21
N MET A 394 -7.43 -11.75 15.70
CA MET A 394 -8.58 -11.99 16.58
C MET A 394 -9.78 -12.56 15.81
N ILE A 395 -9.94 -12.18 14.54
CA ILE A 395 -10.97 -12.74 13.65
C ILE A 395 -10.65 -14.20 13.33
N ASP A 396 -9.37 -14.52 13.09
CA ASP A 396 -8.92 -15.88 12.86
C ASP A 396 -9.16 -16.76 14.11
N ALA A 397 -8.84 -16.24 15.31
CA ALA A 397 -9.13 -16.90 16.58
C ALA A 397 -10.64 -17.10 16.80
N LEU A 398 -11.45 -16.05 16.53
CA LEU A 398 -12.92 -16.14 16.60
C LEU A 398 -13.49 -17.20 15.65
N THR A 399 -12.94 -17.26 14.42
CA THR A 399 -13.36 -18.27 13.43
C THR A 399 -13.00 -19.67 13.89
N LYS A 400 -11.79 -19.87 14.47
CA LYS A 400 -11.38 -21.14 15.08
C LYS A 400 -12.33 -21.55 16.22
N LEU A 401 -12.63 -20.64 17.16
CA LEU A 401 -13.56 -20.91 18.27
C LEU A 401 -14.96 -21.28 17.78
N ARG A 402 -15.49 -20.55 16.78
CA ARG A 402 -16.80 -20.87 16.18
C ARG A 402 -16.82 -22.21 15.46
N SER A 403 -15.72 -22.60 14.78
CA SER A 403 -15.62 -23.89 14.10
C SER A 403 -15.58 -25.03 15.12
N VAL A 404 -14.82 -24.89 16.21
CA VAL A 404 -14.74 -25.85 17.33
C VAL A 404 -16.10 -25.97 18.02
N SER A 405 -16.77 -24.84 18.32
CA SER A 405 -18.11 -24.81 18.90
C SER A 405 -19.12 -25.60 18.05
N ARG A 406 -19.09 -25.38 16.71
CA ARG A 406 -19.97 -26.12 15.79
C ARG A 406 -19.66 -27.61 15.75
N SER A 407 -18.38 -27.99 15.78
CA SER A 407 -17.97 -29.39 15.83
C SER A 407 -18.42 -30.08 17.13
N LEU A 408 -18.26 -29.42 18.27
CA LEU A 408 -18.73 -29.92 19.58
C LEU A 408 -20.26 -30.05 19.62
N TYR A 409 -20.98 -29.06 19.06
CA TYR A 409 -22.42 -29.12 18.93
C TYR A 409 -22.88 -30.32 18.10
N GLN A 410 -22.20 -30.63 16.99
CA GLN A 410 -22.51 -31.79 16.15
C GLN A 410 -22.25 -33.11 16.87
N GLN A 411 -21.24 -33.18 17.76
CA GLN A 411 -20.91 -34.38 18.50
C GLN A 411 -21.79 -34.60 19.74
N THR A 412 -22.13 -33.51 20.45
CA THR A 412 -22.85 -33.62 21.75
C THR A 412 -24.34 -33.36 21.66
N GLY A 413 -24.81 -32.73 20.54
CA GLY A 413 -26.22 -32.33 20.35
C GLY A 413 -26.70 -31.18 21.26
N ARG A 414 -25.79 -30.58 22.07
CA ARG A 414 -26.09 -29.44 22.95
C ARG A 414 -25.13 -28.28 22.69
N GLU A 415 -25.53 -27.09 23.10
CA GLU A 415 -24.63 -25.94 23.06
C GLU A 415 -23.45 -26.15 24.01
N PRO A 416 -22.19 -26.08 23.48
CA PRO A 416 -21.01 -26.29 24.34
C PRO A 416 -20.76 -25.05 25.21
N SER A 417 -20.31 -25.26 26.45
CA SER A 417 -19.89 -24.18 27.34
C SER A 417 -18.59 -23.53 26.87
N ILE A 418 -18.36 -22.28 27.30
CA ILE A 418 -17.13 -21.55 26.93
C ILE A 418 -15.87 -22.31 27.39
N SER A 419 -15.93 -22.99 28.53
CA SER A 419 -14.84 -23.82 29.05
C SER A 419 -14.56 -25.04 28.16
N GLU A 420 -15.58 -25.72 27.65
CA GLU A 420 -15.42 -26.85 26.71
C GLU A 420 -14.82 -26.38 25.37
N ILE A 421 -15.29 -25.25 24.86
CA ILE A 421 -14.75 -24.65 23.63
C ILE A 421 -13.28 -24.24 23.80
N ALA A 422 -12.94 -23.60 24.92
CA ALA A 422 -11.60 -23.16 25.23
C ALA A 422 -10.63 -24.36 25.37
N TYR A 423 -11.06 -25.44 26.04
CA TYR A 423 -10.29 -26.68 26.18
C TYR A 423 -10.03 -27.33 24.82
N ALA A 424 -11.06 -27.47 23.97
CA ALA A 424 -10.95 -28.07 22.65
C ALA A 424 -10.18 -27.20 21.65
N ALA A 425 -10.15 -25.88 21.84
CA ALA A 425 -9.39 -24.95 21.01
C ALA A 425 -7.94 -24.73 21.48
N GLU A 426 -7.56 -25.29 22.68
CA GLU A 426 -6.26 -25.09 23.33
C GLU A 426 -5.95 -23.59 23.62
N ILE A 427 -6.97 -22.86 24.13
CA ILE A 427 -6.86 -21.43 24.45
C ILE A 427 -7.30 -21.25 25.92
N PRO A 428 -6.69 -20.31 26.69
CA PRO A 428 -7.14 -19.99 28.05
C PRO A 428 -8.62 -19.56 28.08
N VAL A 429 -9.36 -19.97 29.12
CA VAL A 429 -10.81 -19.71 29.21
C VAL A 429 -11.13 -18.21 29.20
N ASP A 430 -10.33 -17.41 29.89
CA ASP A 430 -10.53 -15.96 29.96
C ASP A 430 -10.30 -15.27 28.60
N GLU A 431 -9.33 -15.75 27.83
CA GLU A 431 -9.06 -15.27 26.48
C GLU A 431 -10.18 -15.69 25.52
N ALA A 432 -10.65 -16.94 25.59
CA ALA A 432 -11.78 -17.42 24.80
C ALA A 432 -13.05 -16.59 25.07
N ARG A 433 -13.32 -16.25 26.35
CA ARG A 433 -14.44 -15.40 26.74
C ARG A 433 -14.34 -14.00 26.13
N ARG A 434 -13.17 -13.35 26.21
CA ARG A 434 -12.92 -12.03 25.60
C ARG A 434 -13.11 -12.07 24.08
N ILE A 435 -12.59 -13.08 23.39
CA ILE A 435 -12.71 -13.22 21.94
C ILE A 435 -14.17 -13.42 21.52
N MET A 436 -14.93 -14.23 22.27
CA MET A 436 -16.35 -14.45 21.99
C MET A 436 -17.18 -13.18 22.19
N GLN A 437 -16.91 -12.39 23.22
CA GLN A 437 -17.54 -11.09 23.46
C GLN A 437 -17.26 -10.08 22.35
N MET A 438 -16.02 -10.05 21.81
CA MET A 438 -15.69 -9.20 20.65
C MET A 438 -16.46 -9.62 19.38
N GLY A 439 -16.97 -10.84 19.34
CA GLY A 439 -17.72 -11.39 18.21
C GLY A 439 -19.13 -10.81 18.04
N THR A 440 -19.66 -10.05 19.00
CA THR A 440 -20.99 -9.43 18.92
C THR A 440 -21.00 -8.24 17.97
N ASN A 441 -22.14 -8.03 17.31
CA ASN A 441 -22.34 -6.86 16.44
C ASN A 441 -23.11 -5.79 17.22
N PRO A 442 -22.80 -4.49 17.04
CA PRO A 442 -23.59 -3.42 17.63
C PRO A 442 -24.99 -3.39 17.03
N ILE A 443 -25.97 -3.02 17.83
CA ILE A 443 -27.37 -2.84 17.43
C ILE A 443 -27.55 -1.37 17.08
N SER A 444 -28.37 -1.08 16.05
CA SER A 444 -28.71 0.30 15.68
C SER A 444 -29.59 0.94 16.76
N LEU A 445 -29.29 2.18 17.14
CA LEU A 445 -30.13 2.96 18.05
C LEU A 445 -31.46 3.36 17.38
N GLU A 446 -31.52 3.39 16.06
CA GLU A 446 -32.73 3.67 15.28
C GLU A 446 -33.58 2.40 15.03
N HIS A 447 -33.21 1.27 15.63
CA HIS A 447 -33.98 0.04 15.48
C HIS A 447 -35.34 0.19 16.17
N PRO A 448 -36.48 0.01 15.45
CA PRO A 448 -37.81 0.10 16.07
C PRO A 448 -38.00 -1.01 17.10
N VAL A 449 -38.56 -0.66 18.24
CA VAL A 449 -38.86 -1.59 19.33
C VAL A 449 -40.37 -1.77 19.45
N GLY A 450 -40.87 -2.95 19.08
CA GLY A 450 -42.30 -3.29 19.09
C GLY A 450 -43.00 -3.18 17.73
N ASP A 451 -44.31 -3.39 17.71
CA ASP A 451 -45.12 -3.37 16.51
C ASP A 451 -45.53 -1.95 16.05
N MET A 452 -45.19 -0.93 16.80
CA MET A 452 -45.45 0.47 16.45
C MET A 452 -44.12 1.14 16.03
N ASP A 453 -44.08 1.71 14.81
CA ASP A 453 -42.90 2.33 14.19
C ASP A 453 -42.40 3.61 14.88
N ASP A 454 -43.07 4.08 15.94
CA ASP A 454 -42.85 5.41 16.54
C ASP A 454 -41.75 5.41 17.64
N THR A 455 -41.32 4.25 18.16
CA THR A 455 -40.33 4.19 19.27
C THR A 455 -39.04 3.52 18.86
N CYS A 456 -37.91 4.24 18.96
CA CYS A 456 -36.58 3.74 18.64
C CYS A 456 -35.86 3.20 19.89
N PHE A 457 -34.99 2.20 19.69
CA PHE A 457 -34.17 1.64 20.78
C PHE A 457 -33.35 2.68 21.53
N GLY A 458 -32.93 3.77 20.83
CA GLY A 458 -32.18 4.88 21.43
C GLY A 458 -32.92 5.63 22.54
N GLU A 459 -34.26 5.62 22.54
CA GLU A 459 -35.07 6.30 23.57
C GLU A 459 -35.06 5.56 24.92
N PHE A 460 -34.72 4.26 24.91
CA PHE A 460 -34.58 3.45 26.13
C PHE A 460 -33.19 3.53 26.77
N VAL A 461 -32.22 4.13 26.09
CA VAL A 461 -30.85 4.25 26.62
C VAL A 461 -30.81 5.44 27.57
N SER A 462 -30.56 5.16 28.86
CA SER A 462 -30.41 6.20 29.88
C SER A 462 -29.15 7.05 29.64
N ASP A 463 -29.28 8.36 29.79
CA ASP A 463 -28.13 9.26 29.76
C ASP A 463 -27.45 9.26 31.14
N ASN A 464 -26.26 8.69 31.19
CA ASN A 464 -25.42 8.70 32.41
C ASN A 464 -24.54 9.95 32.53
N GLY A 465 -24.59 10.86 31.55
CA GLY A 465 -23.78 12.09 31.54
C GLY A 465 -24.30 13.18 32.48
N TYR A 466 -25.60 13.16 32.79
CA TYR A 466 -26.19 14.08 33.73
C TYR A 466 -26.30 13.48 35.14
N GLU A 467 -25.83 14.20 36.15
CA GLU A 467 -26.07 13.82 37.54
C GLU A 467 -27.56 13.81 37.81
N ARG A 468 -28.04 12.80 38.51
CA ARG A 468 -29.45 12.71 38.92
C ARG A 468 -29.78 13.96 39.76
N PRO A 469 -30.96 14.58 39.57
CA PRO A 469 -31.34 15.79 40.33
C PRO A 469 -31.21 15.63 41.87
N GLU A 470 -31.48 14.42 42.38
CA GLU A 470 -31.30 14.04 43.78
C GLU A 470 -29.83 14.16 44.22
N LYS A 471 -28.90 13.61 43.40
CA LYS A 471 -27.46 13.67 43.68
C LYS A 471 -26.91 15.09 43.58
N SER A 472 -27.40 15.88 42.61
CA SER A 472 -27.04 17.29 42.46
C SER A 472 -27.55 18.10 43.66
N ALA A 473 -28.80 17.91 44.10
CA ALA A 473 -29.34 18.54 45.29
C ALA A 473 -28.59 18.13 46.57
N SER A 474 -28.29 16.86 46.72
CA SER A 474 -27.49 16.34 47.84
C SER A 474 -26.09 16.95 47.87
N ASN A 475 -25.42 17.06 46.73
CA ASN A 475 -24.11 17.70 46.59
C ASN A 475 -24.16 19.20 46.97
N GLU A 476 -25.23 19.91 46.61
CA GLU A 476 -25.41 21.32 46.94
C GLU A 476 -25.69 21.53 48.43
N MET A 477 -26.50 20.64 49.02
CA MET A 477 -26.70 20.62 50.49
C MET A 477 -25.40 20.30 51.21
N LEU A 478 -24.63 19.33 50.75
CA LEU A 478 -23.33 18.96 51.33
C LEU A 478 -22.35 20.15 51.25
N LYS A 479 -22.25 20.86 50.14
CA LYS A 479 -21.43 22.07 49.99
C LYS A 479 -21.85 23.15 51.03
N THR A 480 -23.14 23.32 51.24
CA THR A 480 -23.68 24.28 52.19
C THR A 480 -23.31 23.87 53.63
N GLU A 481 -23.44 22.58 54.00
CA GLU A 481 -23.08 22.09 55.34
C GLU A 481 -21.56 22.14 55.59
N ILE A 482 -20.74 21.77 54.59
CA ILE A 482 -19.28 21.94 54.64
C ILE A 482 -18.94 23.42 54.86
N GLY A 483 -19.60 24.35 54.18
CA GLY A 483 -19.43 25.76 54.38
C GLY A 483 -19.74 26.24 55.81
N LYS A 484 -20.76 25.66 56.43
CA LYS A 484 -21.12 25.94 57.87
C LYS A 484 -20.08 25.37 58.82
N VAL A 485 -19.60 24.16 58.60
CA VAL A 485 -18.57 23.53 59.44
C VAL A 485 -17.23 24.23 59.31
N LEU A 486 -16.85 24.71 58.11
CA LEU A 486 -15.64 25.50 57.90
C LEU A 486 -15.66 26.86 58.56
N LYS A 487 -16.86 27.46 58.82
CA LYS A 487 -16.99 28.70 59.58
C LYS A 487 -16.54 28.60 61.03
N MET A 488 -16.48 27.38 61.58
CA MET A 488 -16.03 27.13 62.97
C MET A 488 -14.50 27.10 63.10
N LEU A 489 -13.78 27.12 61.99
CA LEU A 489 -12.31 27.20 61.95
C LEU A 489 -11.84 28.66 61.92
N THR A 490 -10.57 28.87 62.29
CA THR A 490 -9.96 30.20 62.14
C THR A 490 -9.91 30.59 60.64
N PRO A 491 -9.98 31.88 60.35
CA PRO A 491 -9.98 32.34 58.95
C PRO A 491 -8.82 31.75 58.13
N ARG A 492 -7.64 31.65 58.73
CA ARG A 492 -6.44 31.11 58.08
C ARG A 492 -6.50 29.60 57.82
N GLU A 493 -7.01 28.81 58.77
CA GLU A 493 -7.23 27.36 58.61
C GLU A 493 -8.26 27.10 57.52
N ARG A 494 -9.34 27.86 57.49
CA ARG A 494 -10.42 27.76 56.51
C ARG A 494 -9.92 27.98 55.07
N GLU A 495 -9.20 29.08 54.85
CA GLU A 495 -8.68 29.40 53.51
C GLU A 495 -7.67 28.36 53.02
N ILE A 496 -6.80 27.86 53.89
CA ILE A 496 -5.85 26.79 53.55
C ILE A 496 -6.58 25.51 53.13
N LEU A 497 -7.63 25.09 53.86
CA LEU A 497 -8.42 23.91 53.50
C LEU A 497 -9.19 24.14 52.19
N LYS A 498 -9.79 25.31 51.97
CA LYS A 498 -10.50 25.61 50.73
C LYS A 498 -9.59 25.51 49.50
N LEU A 499 -8.41 26.08 49.56
CA LEU A 499 -7.43 26.01 48.48
C LEU A 499 -6.87 24.59 48.31
N ARG A 500 -6.62 23.90 49.41
CA ARG A 500 -6.02 22.57 49.35
C ARG A 500 -6.95 21.52 48.76
N TYR A 501 -8.25 21.55 49.11
CA TYR A 501 -9.27 20.64 48.64
C TYR A 501 -10.11 21.17 47.48
N GLY A 502 -9.88 22.38 47.02
CA GLY A 502 -10.60 22.95 45.89
C GLY A 502 -12.07 23.22 46.14
N LEU A 503 -12.48 23.50 47.39
CA LEU A 503 -13.89 23.59 47.81
C LEU A 503 -14.67 24.78 47.22
N GLU A 504 -14.01 25.81 46.73
CA GLU A 504 -14.61 27.01 46.06
C GLU A 504 -14.19 27.14 44.59
N GLY A 505 -13.33 26.24 44.07
CA GLY A 505 -12.83 26.28 42.71
C GLY A 505 -12.59 24.87 42.17
N SER A 506 -12.36 24.78 40.88
CA SER A 506 -12.12 23.50 40.19
C SER A 506 -10.70 22.94 40.39
N TYR A 507 -9.82 23.64 41.07
CA TYR A 507 -8.40 23.27 41.20
C TYR A 507 -7.98 23.11 42.67
N SER A 508 -7.32 21.98 42.96
CA SER A 508 -6.71 21.70 44.26
C SER A 508 -5.23 22.08 44.26
N TYR A 509 -4.84 23.01 45.12
CA TYR A 509 -3.47 23.51 45.22
C TYR A 509 -2.56 22.56 45.99
N THR A 510 -1.31 22.47 45.59
CA THR A 510 -0.28 21.68 46.30
C THR A 510 0.13 22.41 47.60
N LEU A 511 0.70 21.65 48.57
CA LEU A 511 1.19 22.27 49.84
C LEU A 511 2.22 23.39 49.64
N GLU A 512 2.99 23.29 48.55
CA GLU A 512 4.03 24.27 48.22
C GLU A 512 3.42 25.56 47.63
N GLU A 513 2.43 25.44 46.77
CA GLU A 513 1.70 26.58 46.21
C GLU A 513 0.93 27.34 47.26
N VAL A 514 0.22 26.60 48.15
CA VAL A 514 -0.45 27.23 49.32
C VAL A 514 0.58 27.92 50.23
N GLY A 515 1.76 27.30 50.42
CA GLY A 515 2.85 27.90 51.19
C GLY A 515 3.34 29.20 50.58
N ARG A 516 3.41 29.32 49.27
CA ARG A 516 3.77 30.57 48.55
C ARG A 516 2.70 31.64 48.73
N ILE A 517 1.40 31.29 48.65
CA ILE A 517 0.28 32.23 48.80
C ILE A 517 0.27 32.82 50.21
N PHE A 518 0.46 32.01 51.25
CA PHE A 518 0.41 32.43 52.64
C PHE A 518 1.77 32.81 53.23
N GLN A 519 2.84 32.82 52.45
CA GLN A 519 4.23 33.11 52.83
C GLN A 519 4.71 32.28 54.03
N VAL A 520 4.44 30.96 53.98
CA VAL A 520 4.83 30.00 55.01
C VAL A 520 5.50 28.78 54.37
N THR A 521 6.28 28.02 55.17
CA THR A 521 6.93 26.82 54.69
C THR A 521 5.90 25.69 54.42
N ARG A 522 6.22 24.80 53.49
CA ARG A 522 5.42 23.61 53.13
C ARG A 522 5.04 22.81 54.38
N GLU A 523 5.97 22.59 55.29
CA GLU A 523 5.73 21.82 56.52
C GLU A 523 4.76 22.58 57.46
N ARG A 524 4.82 23.91 57.50
CA ARG A 524 3.87 24.68 58.30
C ARG A 524 2.45 24.61 57.75
N VAL A 525 2.27 24.59 56.44
CA VAL A 525 0.96 24.36 55.82
C VAL A 525 0.42 22.96 56.20
N ARG A 526 1.25 21.93 56.13
CA ARG A 526 0.89 20.56 56.52
C ARG A 526 0.44 20.46 57.99
N GLN A 527 1.18 21.17 58.87
CA GLN A 527 0.81 21.21 60.30
C GLN A 527 -0.53 21.92 60.55
N ILE A 528 -0.80 23.02 59.80
CA ILE A 528 -2.08 23.74 59.92
C ILE A 528 -3.22 22.88 59.37
N GLU A 529 -3.02 22.21 58.22
CA GLU A 529 -3.97 21.26 57.63
C GLU A 529 -4.30 20.13 58.60
N ALA A 530 -3.29 19.44 59.15
CA ALA A 530 -3.49 18.36 60.11
C ALA A 530 -4.28 18.81 61.36
N LYS A 531 -3.92 19.95 61.93
CA LYS A 531 -4.66 20.50 63.07
C LYS A 531 -6.08 20.93 62.74
N ALA A 532 -6.31 21.46 61.54
CA ALA A 532 -7.64 21.83 61.07
C ALA A 532 -8.54 20.62 60.85
N VAL A 533 -7.99 19.54 60.27
CA VAL A 533 -8.69 18.25 60.09
C VAL A 533 -8.98 17.59 61.42
N GLU A 534 -8.03 17.58 62.38
CA GLU A 534 -8.23 17.06 63.74
C GLU A 534 -9.37 17.83 64.47
N LYS A 535 -9.43 19.13 64.32
CA LYS A 535 -10.54 19.94 64.85
C LYS A 535 -11.88 19.60 64.21
N LEU A 536 -11.91 19.20 62.95
CA LEU A 536 -13.13 18.81 62.24
C LEU A 536 -13.58 17.41 62.58
N GLN A 537 -12.68 16.50 62.93
CA GLN A 537 -12.95 15.12 63.36
C GLN A 537 -13.63 15.02 64.73
N ASN A 538 -13.82 16.13 65.41
CA ASN A 538 -14.57 16.12 66.68
C ASN A 538 -16.01 15.61 66.45
N PRO A 539 -16.48 14.60 67.20
CA PRO A 539 -17.79 13.96 66.98
C PRO A 539 -18.98 14.91 66.90
N LEU A 540 -18.97 16.01 67.67
CA LEU A 540 -20.01 17.02 67.66
C LEU A 540 -20.09 17.81 66.33
N ARG A 541 -18.98 17.85 65.55
CA ARG A 541 -18.88 18.55 64.28
C ARG A 541 -19.08 17.59 63.10
N CYS A 542 -18.60 16.36 63.21
CA CYS A 542 -18.80 15.33 62.21
C CYS A 542 -20.25 14.91 62.03
N ARG A 543 -21.06 14.94 63.11
CA ARG A 543 -22.46 14.50 63.13
C ARG A 543 -23.32 15.23 62.06
N ARG A 544 -22.94 16.41 61.64
CA ARG A 544 -23.64 17.16 60.58
C ARG A 544 -23.35 16.66 59.19
N LEU A 545 -22.26 15.93 59.00
CA LEU A 545 -21.84 15.39 57.71
C LEU A 545 -22.14 13.87 57.58
N GLU A 546 -22.50 13.19 58.70
CA GLU A 546 -22.79 11.76 58.71
C GLU A 546 -23.96 11.37 57.79
N GLY A 547 -24.95 12.28 57.60
CA GLY A 547 -26.10 12.03 56.74
C GLY A 547 -25.80 12.05 55.21
N PHE A 548 -24.59 12.44 54.81
CA PHE A 548 -24.16 12.51 53.43
C PHE A 548 -23.15 11.44 53.06
N LEU A 549 -22.82 10.53 53.98
CA LEU A 549 -21.99 9.36 53.72
C LEU A 549 -22.90 8.22 53.21
N ASP A 550 -22.77 7.90 51.91
CA ASP A 550 -23.48 6.76 51.32
C ASP A 550 -22.92 5.45 51.94
N PRO A 551 -23.80 4.54 52.42
CA PRO A 551 -23.34 3.25 52.98
C PRO A 551 -22.75 2.29 51.91
N GLU A 552 -22.92 2.55 50.64
CA GLU A 552 -22.50 1.66 49.54
C GLU A 552 -21.05 1.87 49.03
N GLU A 553 -20.34 2.92 49.45
CA GLU A 553 -18.94 3.16 49.00
C GLU A 553 -17.86 2.55 49.92
N ASN A 554 -18.24 1.78 50.94
CA ASN A 554 -17.27 1.23 51.91
C ASN A 554 -16.73 -0.17 51.58
N ASP A 555 -17.12 -0.79 50.43
CA ASP A 555 -16.69 -2.16 50.08
C ASP A 555 -15.57 -2.26 49.03
N ASP A 556 -14.98 -1.12 48.60
CA ASP A 556 -13.90 -1.11 47.60
C ASP A 556 -12.57 -0.52 48.13
N TYR A 557 -12.09 -0.96 49.30
CA TYR A 557 -10.68 -0.75 49.70
C TYR A 557 -10.05 -2.05 50.19
#